data_9cc4db972557c4cd80c161b36155461f
#
_entry.id   9cc4db972557c4cd80c161b36155461f
#
_cell.length_a   1.000
_cell.length_b   1.000
_cell.length_c   1.000
_cell.angle_alpha   90.00
_cell.angle_beta   90.00
_cell.angle_gamma   90.00
#
_symmetry.space_group_name_H-M   'P 1'
#
loop_
_entity.id
_entity.type
_entity.pdbx_description
1 polymer ?
#
loop_
_entity_poly.entity_id
_entity_poly.type
_entity_poly.pdbx_seq_one_letter_code
_entity_poly.pdbx_strand_id
1 'polypeptide(L)'
;MPVPSLALKEEVDDTIDHHAATLERWPALAEVEIRWRGSFGYLTALIAQDGPDERIPLCRIEYLGDSDDWGFSIHDAATDTYTPALLCTGAPTGHPTDAFDTAALVHLADYTT
;
A
#
# COMPACT_ATOMS: atom_id res chain seq x y z
N MET A 1 -17.23 12.18 6.36
CA MET A 1 -15.98 11.42 6.22
C MET A 1 -14.89 12.36 5.73
N PRO A 2 -13.71 12.43 6.41
CA PRO A 2 -12.64 13.26 5.90
C PRO A 2 -12.08 12.69 4.59
N VAL A 3 -11.70 13.61 3.70
CA VAL A 3 -11.13 13.24 2.41
C VAL A 3 -9.76 13.92 2.32
N PRO A 4 -8.70 13.20 1.95
CA PRO A 4 -7.38 13.81 1.85
C PRO A 4 -7.34 14.84 0.71
N SER A 5 -6.58 15.92 0.92
CA SER A 5 -6.36 16.92 -0.12
C SER A 5 -5.50 16.34 -1.24
N LEU A 6 -5.52 16.98 -2.41
CA LEU A 6 -4.66 16.57 -3.53
C LEU A 6 -3.18 16.61 -3.12
N ALA A 7 -2.77 17.64 -2.39
CA ALA A 7 -1.39 17.75 -1.92
C ALA A 7 -1.00 16.59 -1.00
N LEU A 8 -1.89 16.17 -0.10
CA LEU A 8 -1.63 15.04 0.77
C LEU A 8 -1.57 13.72 0.00
N LYS A 9 -2.44 13.53 -0.99
CA LYS A 9 -2.40 12.35 -1.85
C LYS A 9 -1.07 12.23 -2.58
N GLU A 10 -0.58 13.33 -3.13
CA GLU A 10 0.73 13.36 -3.81
C GLU A 10 1.87 13.07 -2.85
N GLU A 11 1.81 13.62 -1.65
CA GLU A 11 2.81 13.36 -0.60
C GLU A 11 2.84 11.88 -0.23
N VAL A 12 1.68 11.25 -0.06
CA VAL A 12 1.60 9.82 0.27
C VAL A 12 2.14 8.97 -0.88
N ASP A 13 1.79 9.30 -2.14
CA ASP A 13 2.33 8.61 -3.30
C ASP A 13 3.86 8.65 -3.32
N ASP A 14 4.43 9.83 -3.15
CA ASP A 14 5.88 10.03 -3.17
C ASP A 14 6.55 9.31 -2.00
N THR A 15 5.95 9.38 -0.82
CA THR A 15 6.49 8.75 0.38
C THR A 15 6.55 7.24 0.22
N ILE A 16 5.50 6.63 -0.29
CA ILE A 16 5.46 5.18 -0.47
C ILE A 16 6.42 4.73 -1.57
N ASP A 17 6.47 5.44 -2.69
CA ASP A 17 7.41 5.11 -3.78
C ASP A 17 8.86 5.20 -3.30
N HIS A 18 9.20 6.26 -2.59
CA HIS A 18 10.54 6.43 -2.04
C HIS A 18 10.88 5.34 -1.01
N HIS A 19 9.95 5.03 -0.14
CA HIS A 19 10.13 4.00 0.88
C HIS A 19 10.36 2.63 0.24
N ALA A 20 9.56 2.26 -0.74
CA ALA A 20 9.68 0.99 -1.45
C ALA A 20 11.02 0.87 -2.17
N ALA A 21 11.46 1.96 -2.83
CA ALA A 21 12.73 1.98 -3.54
C ALA A 21 13.93 1.89 -2.58
N THR A 22 13.83 2.55 -1.43
CA THR A 22 14.92 2.62 -0.45
C THR A 22 15.15 1.27 0.25
N LEU A 23 14.09 0.48 0.46
CA LEU A 23 14.19 -0.82 1.12
C LEU A 23 15.05 -1.81 0.33
N GLU A 24 15.06 -1.73 -0.99
CA GLU A 24 15.75 -2.67 -1.87
C GLU A 24 15.38 -4.13 -1.60
N ARG A 25 14.26 -4.35 -0.95
CA ARG A 25 13.82 -5.68 -0.51
C ARG A 25 13.04 -6.43 -1.60
N TRP A 26 12.48 -5.68 -2.54
CA TRP A 26 11.61 -6.21 -3.57
C TRP A 26 12.20 -5.87 -4.96
N PRO A 27 13.23 -6.60 -5.42
CA PRO A 27 13.93 -6.22 -6.65
C PRO A 27 13.05 -6.25 -7.90
N ALA A 28 12.00 -7.06 -7.92
CA ALA A 28 11.07 -7.11 -9.05
C ALA A 28 10.02 -6.00 -9.00
N LEU A 29 9.94 -5.28 -7.90
CA LEU A 29 8.95 -4.20 -7.74
C LEU A 29 9.35 -3.00 -8.58
N ALA A 30 8.54 -2.68 -9.60
CA ALA A 30 8.78 -1.54 -10.48
C ALA A 30 8.18 -0.27 -9.91
N GLU A 31 6.97 -0.36 -9.33
CA GLU A 31 6.23 0.81 -8.87
C GLU A 31 5.13 0.38 -7.89
N VAL A 32 4.74 1.29 -7.00
CA VAL A 32 3.53 1.14 -6.19
C VAL A 32 2.54 2.19 -6.67
N GLU A 33 1.41 1.74 -7.20
CA GLU A 33 0.34 2.61 -7.67
C GLU A 33 -0.70 2.78 -6.56
N ILE A 34 -1.13 4.02 -6.32
CA ILE A 34 -2.21 4.29 -5.39
C ILE A 34 -3.39 4.87 -6.16
N ARG A 35 -4.53 4.23 -6.05
CA ARG A 35 -5.77 4.70 -6.65
C ARG A 35 -6.63 5.28 -5.56
N TRP A 36 -6.93 6.57 -5.65
CA TRP A 36 -7.72 7.28 -4.64
C TRP A 36 -9.19 7.26 -4.96
N ARG A 37 -10.00 7.01 -3.94
CA ARG A 37 -11.46 7.03 -4.07
C ARG A 37 -12.07 7.49 -2.74
N GLY A 38 -12.58 8.73 -2.68
CA GLY A 38 -13.07 9.32 -1.44
C GLY A 38 -11.97 9.37 -0.39
N SER A 39 -12.22 8.78 0.77
CA SER A 39 -11.25 8.72 1.87
C SER A 39 -10.27 7.55 1.76
N PHE A 40 -10.39 6.72 0.72
CA PHE A 40 -9.60 5.50 0.58
C PHE A 40 -8.51 5.62 -0.46
N GLY A 41 -7.34 5.05 -0.18
CA GLY A 41 -6.28 4.84 -1.14
C GLY A 41 -6.02 3.35 -1.31
N TYR A 42 -6.06 2.87 -2.56
CA TYR A 42 -5.86 1.45 -2.89
C TYR A 42 -4.45 1.26 -3.44
N LEU A 43 -3.62 0.52 -2.70
CA LEU A 43 -2.23 0.29 -3.06
C LEU A 43 -2.10 -0.99 -3.89
N THR A 44 -1.45 -0.88 -5.04
CA THR A 44 -1.19 -2.00 -5.95
C THR A 44 0.28 -2.00 -6.31
N ALA A 45 0.93 -3.16 -6.20
CA ALA A 45 2.30 -3.33 -6.63
C ALA A 45 2.33 -3.67 -8.12
N LEU A 46 3.24 -3.04 -8.86
CA LEU A 46 3.54 -3.39 -10.24
C LEU A 46 4.86 -4.15 -10.26
N ILE A 47 4.79 -5.42 -10.64
CA ILE A 47 5.96 -6.31 -10.65
C ILE A 47 6.46 -6.44 -12.09
N ALA A 48 7.73 -6.08 -12.29
CA ALA A 48 8.38 -6.18 -13.59
C ALA A 48 8.59 -7.65 -13.98
N GLN A 49 8.25 -7.99 -15.21
CA GLN A 49 8.43 -9.32 -15.75
C GLN A 49 8.58 -9.25 -17.27
N ASP A 50 8.83 -10.39 -17.91
CA ASP A 50 8.86 -10.46 -19.37
C ASP A 50 7.44 -10.26 -19.90
N GLY A 51 7.21 -9.13 -20.58
CA GLY A 51 5.88 -8.72 -21.02
C GLY A 51 5.29 -7.64 -20.10
N PRO A 52 3.96 -7.47 -20.09
CA PRO A 52 3.31 -6.48 -19.24
C PRO A 52 3.56 -6.73 -17.75
N ASP A 53 3.71 -5.66 -16.98
CA ASP A 53 3.88 -5.75 -15.54
C ASP A 53 2.69 -6.47 -14.88
N GLU A 54 2.99 -7.31 -13.89
CA GLU A 54 1.96 -7.96 -13.11
C GLU A 54 1.45 -6.99 -12.03
N ARG A 55 0.14 -6.90 -11.87
CA ARG A 55 -0.50 -6.03 -10.89
C ARG A 55 -0.96 -6.87 -9.70
N ILE A 56 -0.43 -6.55 -8.52
CA ILE A 56 -0.76 -7.28 -7.28
C ILE A 56 -1.39 -6.29 -6.30
N PRO A 57 -2.73 -6.36 -6.07
CA PRO A 57 -3.36 -5.54 -5.05
C PRO A 57 -2.79 -5.87 -3.67
N LEU A 58 -2.40 -4.84 -2.93
CA LEU A 58 -1.76 -4.99 -1.63
C LEU A 58 -2.72 -4.74 -0.48
N CYS A 59 -3.26 -3.53 -0.41
CA CYS A 59 -4.07 -3.09 0.71
C CYS A 59 -4.84 -1.83 0.37
N ARG A 60 -5.69 -1.44 1.32
CA ARG A 60 -6.42 -0.18 1.28
C ARG A 60 -6.10 0.60 2.55
N ILE A 61 -5.81 1.88 2.41
CA ILE A 61 -5.65 2.79 3.54
C ILE A 61 -6.84 3.75 3.58
N GLU A 62 -7.19 4.19 4.77
CA GLU A 62 -8.31 5.12 4.97
C GLU A 62 -7.82 6.36 5.70
N TYR A 63 -8.10 7.54 5.10
CA TYR A 63 -7.79 8.81 5.74
C TYR A 63 -8.75 9.07 6.90
N LEU A 64 -8.20 9.20 8.10
CA LEU A 64 -8.98 9.40 9.32
C LEU A 64 -8.96 10.85 9.82
N GLY A 65 -8.41 11.76 9.02
CA GLY A 65 -8.30 13.17 9.38
C GLY A 65 -6.93 13.57 9.91
N ASP A 66 -6.00 12.63 10.04
CA ASP A 66 -4.63 12.84 10.49
C ASP A 66 -3.68 12.32 9.40
N SER A 67 -2.72 13.14 8.99
CA SER A 67 -1.79 12.79 7.92
C SER A 67 -0.84 11.64 8.26
N ASP A 68 -0.69 11.31 9.54
CA ASP A 68 0.22 10.26 10.01
C ASP A 68 -0.51 9.01 10.54
N ASP A 69 -1.83 9.04 10.59
CA ASP A 69 -2.61 7.94 11.18
C ASP A 69 -3.73 7.51 10.22
N TRP A 70 -3.52 6.40 9.54
CA TRP A 70 -4.42 5.87 8.52
C TRP A 70 -4.96 4.51 8.92
N GLY A 71 -6.22 4.25 8.60
CA GLY A 71 -6.80 2.92 8.75
C GLY A 71 -6.20 1.96 7.74
N PHE A 72 -6.24 0.66 8.05
CA PHE A 72 -5.61 -0.37 7.24
C PHE A 72 -6.53 -1.55 7.02
N SER A 73 -6.65 -1.98 5.75
CA SER A 73 -7.31 -3.23 5.38
C SER A 73 -6.44 -3.92 4.34
N ILE A 74 -6.18 -5.21 4.57
CA ILE A 74 -5.36 -5.99 3.65
C ILE A 74 -6.24 -6.59 2.54
N HIS A 75 -5.68 -6.71 1.32
CA HIS A 75 -6.38 -7.36 0.23
C HIS A 75 -6.39 -8.87 0.42
N ASP A 76 -7.57 -9.47 0.26
CA ASP A 76 -7.74 -10.92 0.26
C ASP A 76 -7.94 -11.37 -1.19
N ALA A 77 -6.92 -12.04 -1.74
CA ALA A 77 -6.94 -12.47 -3.14
C ALA A 77 -8.01 -13.53 -3.43
N ALA A 78 -8.35 -14.34 -2.43
CA ALA A 78 -9.35 -15.41 -2.61
C ALA A 78 -10.75 -14.86 -2.85
N THR A 79 -11.09 -13.74 -2.21
CA THR A 79 -12.43 -13.12 -2.31
C THR A 79 -12.42 -11.79 -3.06
N ASP A 80 -11.24 -11.28 -3.40
CA ASP A 80 -11.04 -9.96 -4.01
C ASP A 80 -11.72 -8.85 -3.20
N THR A 81 -11.51 -8.89 -1.88
CA THR A 81 -12.04 -7.92 -0.94
C THR A 81 -10.95 -7.39 -0.03
N TYR A 82 -11.25 -6.31 0.71
CA TYR A 82 -10.32 -5.71 1.66
C TYR A 82 -10.85 -5.94 3.07
N THR A 83 -10.04 -6.56 3.91
CA THR A 83 -10.41 -6.96 5.27
C THR A 83 -9.59 -6.19 6.29
N PRO A 84 -10.22 -5.57 7.31
CA PRO A 84 -9.46 -4.89 8.36
C PRO A 84 -8.46 -5.84 9.02
N ALA A 85 -7.24 -5.34 9.22
CA ALA A 85 -6.14 -6.13 9.76
C ALA A 85 -5.23 -5.24 10.60
N LEU A 86 -4.33 -5.86 11.35
CA LEU A 86 -3.32 -5.13 12.10
C LEU A 86 -2.09 -4.89 11.23
N LEU A 87 -1.46 -3.73 11.42
CA LEU A 87 -0.18 -3.42 10.83
C LEU A 87 0.91 -4.28 11.48
N CYS A 88 2.07 -4.36 10.83
CA CYS A 88 3.23 -5.08 11.38
C CYS A 88 3.71 -4.48 12.71
N THR A 89 3.29 -3.26 13.04
CA THR A 89 3.53 -2.63 14.34
C THR A 89 2.64 -3.19 15.44
N GLY A 90 1.59 -3.94 15.09
CA GLY A 90 0.59 -4.45 16.02
C GLY A 90 -0.61 -3.52 16.22
N ALA A 91 -0.62 -2.36 15.59
CA ALA A 91 -1.71 -1.39 15.70
C ALA A 91 -2.70 -1.52 14.52
N PRO A 92 -3.99 -1.14 14.72
CA PRO A 92 -4.96 -1.15 13.62
C PRO A 92 -4.84 0.03 12.68
N THR A 93 -4.13 1.09 13.09
CA THR A 93 -3.90 2.31 12.31
C THR A 93 -2.44 2.71 12.39
N GLY A 94 -1.97 3.48 11.42
CA GLY A 94 -0.60 3.97 11.42
C GLY A 94 -0.24 4.71 10.14
N HIS A 95 1.05 4.86 9.91
CA HIS A 95 1.57 5.57 8.75
C HIS A 95 1.38 4.76 7.46
N PRO A 96 1.16 5.40 6.29
CA PRO A 96 1.04 4.68 5.02
C PRO A 96 2.21 3.73 4.71
N THR A 97 3.44 4.05 5.12
CA THR A 97 4.59 3.17 4.91
C THR A 97 4.45 1.87 5.71
N ASP A 98 3.86 1.93 6.91
CA ASP A 98 3.58 0.72 7.71
C ASP A 98 2.57 -0.17 7.02
N ALA A 99 1.57 0.44 6.37
CA ALA A 99 0.56 -0.30 5.59
C ALA A 99 1.22 -1.01 4.41
N PHE A 100 2.07 -0.31 3.67
CA PHE A 100 2.80 -0.91 2.57
C PHE A 100 3.67 -2.08 3.05
N ASP A 101 4.46 -1.87 4.11
CA ASP A 101 5.34 -2.92 4.65
C ASP A 101 4.57 -4.18 5.05
N THR A 102 3.44 -4.00 5.74
CA THR A 102 2.61 -5.11 6.19
C THR A 102 2.07 -5.91 5.01
N ALA A 103 1.48 -5.22 4.04
CA ALA A 103 0.90 -5.86 2.87
C ALA A 103 1.96 -6.51 1.97
N ALA A 104 3.12 -5.87 1.84
CA ALA A 104 4.22 -6.41 1.06
C ALA A 104 4.77 -7.72 1.65
N LEU A 105 4.85 -7.81 2.97
CA LEU A 105 5.29 -9.05 3.63
C LEU A 105 4.35 -10.22 3.31
N VAL A 106 3.07 -9.95 3.11
CA VAL A 106 2.07 -10.98 2.78
C VAL A 106 2.06 -11.27 1.28
N HIS A 107 1.96 -10.23 0.45
CA HIS A 107 1.68 -10.41 -0.98
C HIS A 107 2.93 -10.47 -1.86
N LEU A 108 4.06 -9.94 -1.41
CA LEU A 108 5.30 -9.92 -2.19
C LEU A 108 6.34 -10.92 -1.69
N ALA A 109 5.97 -11.80 -0.78
CA ALA A 109 6.91 -12.79 -0.21
C ALA A 109 7.58 -13.65 -1.29
N ASP A 110 6.86 -14.01 -2.34
CA ASP A 110 7.37 -14.84 -3.44
C ASP A 110 8.28 -14.06 -4.40
N TYR A 111 8.40 -12.75 -4.25
CA TYR A 111 9.17 -11.87 -5.14
C TYR A 111 10.47 -11.36 -4.48
N THR A 112 10.79 -11.85 -3.31
CA THR A 112 12.09 -11.59 -2.67
C THR A 112 13.14 -12.51 -3.27
N THR A 113 14.35 -12.02 -3.41
CA THR A 113 15.49 -12.84 -3.82
C THR A 113 16.34 -13.26 -2.64
#